data_46c315769e8b42ec4fa415894f58248b
#
_entry.id   46c315769e8b42ec4fa415894f58248b
#
_cell.length_a   1.000
_cell.length_b   1.000
_cell.length_c   1.000
_cell.angle_alpha   90.00
_cell.angle_beta   90.00
_cell.angle_gamma   90.00
#
_symmetry.space_group_name_H-M   'P 1'
#
loop_
_entity.id
_entity.type
_entity.pdbx_description
1 polymer ?
#
loop_
_entity_poly.entity_id
_entity_poly.type
_entity_poly.pdbx_seq_one_letter_code
_entity_poly.pdbx_strand_id
1 'polypeptide(L)'
;TDFQGFSDELGASFQRYGFGVVSDHGLDEAVIVGAIDDAKAFFALPEDVKRAYHQPGTGGARGLTPFGTEAARDAKAVDLKEFWHTGRELPEGHRYRTYMRDNLWPTEIPGFRAHLYGMFEALDALGRKILRAIARSIDLGDDFFEDKVDLGNSVLRMLHYPPVPADAPGVRAGAHEDINVITLLLGAEEAGLQLKDADGEWLGIAPPPGALVVNIGDCFIFYNSIFVTIKGYL
;
A
#
# COMPACT_ATOMS: atom_id res chain seq x y z
N THR A 1 -25.13 0.50 10.23
CA THR A 1 -24.31 -0.11 9.14
C THR A 1 -24.46 -1.61 9.25
N ASP A 2 -24.85 -2.27 8.18
CA ASP A 2 -24.92 -3.74 8.12
C ASP A 2 -23.52 -4.31 7.92
N PHE A 3 -22.83 -4.58 9.03
CA PHE A 3 -21.48 -5.11 8.99
C PHE A 3 -21.44 -6.57 8.51
N GLN A 4 -22.50 -7.36 8.74
CA GLN A 4 -22.59 -8.73 8.24
C GLN A 4 -22.72 -8.73 6.72
N GLY A 5 -23.66 -7.96 6.17
CA GLY A 5 -23.81 -7.84 4.71
C GLY A 5 -22.53 -7.37 4.02
N PHE A 6 -21.84 -6.38 4.59
CA PHE A 6 -20.53 -5.95 4.09
C PHE A 6 -19.49 -7.08 4.10
N SER A 7 -19.43 -7.85 5.19
CA SER A 7 -18.48 -8.98 5.30
C SER A 7 -18.77 -10.07 4.27
N ASP A 8 -20.06 -10.39 4.05
CA ASP A 8 -20.47 -11.39 3.08
C ASP A 8 -20.15 -10.97 1.63
N GLU A 9 -20.44 -9.71 1.28
CA GLU A 9 -20.12 -9.17 -0.05
C GLU A 9 -18.61 -9.12 -0.29
N LEU A 10 -17.83 -8.65 0.69
CA LEU A 10 -16.38 -8.58 0.59
C LEU A 10 -15.77 -9.97 0.46
N GLY A 11 -16.23 -10.94 1.27
CA GLY A 11 -15.79 -12.32 1.21
C GLY A 11 -16.08 -12.99 -0.13
N ALA A 12 -17.28 -12.79 -0.68
CA ALA A 12 -17.65 -13.29 -2.00
C ALA A 12 -16.78 -12.69 -3.11
N SER A 13 -16.44 -11.40 -3.02
CA SER A 13 -15.54 -10.73 -3.97
C SER A 13 -14.13 -11.31 -3.89
N PHE A 14 -13.59 -11.49 -2.69
CA PHE A 14 -12.27 -12.09 -2.50
C PHE A 14 -12.18 -13.53 -2.98
N GLN A 15 -13.22 -14.33 -2.69
CA GLN A 15 -13.28 -15.72 -3.16
C GLN A 15 -13.24 -15.82 -4.69
N ARG A 16 -13.87 -14.88 -5.38
CA ARG A 16 -13.96 -14.90 -6.84
C ARG A 16 -12.77 -14.25 -7.53
N TYR A 17 -12.29 -13.14 -7.00
CA TYR A 17 -11.32 -12.26 -7.69
C TYR A 17 -10.02 -12.04 -6.91
N GLY A 18 -9.96 -12.36 -5.63
CA GLY A 18 -8.88 -11.94 -4.73
C GLY A 18 -8.87 -10.43 -4.43
N PHE A 19 -9.88 -9.68 -4.90
CA PHE A 19 -9.99 -8.22 -4.82
C PHE A 19 -11.38 -7.78 -4.38
N GLY A 20 -11.47 -6.62 -3.74
CA GLY A 20 -12.70 -5.93 -3.42
C GLY A 20 -12.56 -4.43 -3.66
N VAL A 21 -13.68 -3.75 -3.96
CA VAL A 21 -13.75 -2.29 -4.03
C VAL A 21 -14.63 -1.81 -2.90
N VAL A 22 -14.09 -0.92 -2.05
CA VAL A 22 -14.76 -0.41 -0.86
C VAL A 22 -14.99 1.09 -1.03
N SER A 23 -16.26 1.48 -1.08
CA SER A 23 -16.71 2.87 -1.02
C SER A 23 -17.05 3.25 0.43
N ASP A 24 -17.22 4.53 0.71
CA ASP A 24 -17.61 5.05 2.04
C ASP A 24 -16.74 4.52 3.19
N HIS A 25 -15.46 4.34 2.93
CA HIS A 25 -14.48 3.78 3.87
C HIS A 25 -14.24 4.65 5.12
N GLY A 26 -14.73 5.90 5.13
CA GLY A 26 -14.69 6.80 6.29
C GLY A 26 -13.31 7.40 6.61
N LEU A 27 -12.35 7.31 5.68
CA LEU A 27 -11.11 8.09 5.79
C LEU A 27 -11.41 9.58 5.59
N ASP A 28 -10.79 10.43 6.40
CA ASP A 28 -10.92 11.87 6.25
C ASP A 28 -10.21 12.33 4.96
N GLU A 29 -10.94 13.02 4.10
CA GLU A 29 -10.42 13.55 2.84
C GLU A 29 -9.22 14.49 3.07
N ALA A 30 -9.22 15.28 4.15
CA ALA A 30 -8.11 16.16 4.46
C ALA A 30 -6.81 15.39 4.77
N VAL A 31 -6.91 14.21 5.40
CA VAL A 31 -5.75 13.32 5.64
C VAL A 31 -5.21 12.78 4.32
N ILE A 32 -6.11 12.36 3.42
CA ILE A 32 -5.72 11.84 2.11
C ILE A 32 -5.04 12.94 1.27
N VAL A 33 -5.69 14.09 1.14
CA VAL A 33 -5.20 15.22 0.35
C VAL A 33 -3.86 15.73 0.89
N GLY A 34 -3.75 15.92 2.21
CA GLY A 34 -2.50 16.38 2.81
C GLY A 34 -1.32 15.45 2.55
N ALA A 35 -1.52 14.13 2.65
CA ALA A 35 -0.47 13.17 2.37
C ALA A 35 -0.09 13.11 0.89
N ILE A 36 -1.07 13.19 -0.01
CA ILE A 36 -0.85 13.22 -1.46
C ILE A 36 -0.11 14.48 -1.89
N ASP A 37 -0.51 15.65 -1.40
CA ASP A 37 0.10 16.93 -1.76
C ASP A 37 1.55 17.01 -1.28
N ASP A 38 1.84 16.56 -0.06
CA ASP A 38 3.22 16.51 0.45
C ASP A 38 4.07 15.50 -0.33
N ALA A 39 3.53 14.35 -0.70
CA ALA A 39 4.24 13.38 -1.53
C ALA A 39 4.53 13.95 -2.93
N LYS A 40 3.59 14.64 -3.57
CA LYS A 40 3.80 15.35 -4.85
C LYS A 40 4.90 16.41 -4.71
N ALA A 41 4.86 17.20 -3.64
CA ALA A 41 5.88 18.20 -3.36
C ALA A 41 7.27 17.55 -3.20
N PHE A 42 7.36 16.40 -2.52
CA PHE A 42 8.62 15.64 -2.39
C PHE A 42 9.14 15.15 -3.75
N PHE A 43 8.30 14.52 -4.55
CA PHE A 43 8.73 13.99 -5.85
C PHE A 43 9.08 15.10 -6.85
N ALA A 44 8.61 16.33 -6.65
CA ALA A 44 8.98 17.50 -7.44
C ALA A 44 10.34 18.13 -7.03
N LEU A 45 10.96 17.70 -5.91
CA LEU A 45 12.28 18.18 -5.49
C LEU A 45 13.37 17.78 -6.48
N PRO A 46 14.49 18.52 -6.53
CA PRO A 46 15.67 18.15 -7.30
C PRO A 46 16.15 16.73 -6.95
N GLU A 47 16.64 16.01 -7.95
CA GLU A 47 17.00 14.59 -7.81
C GLU A 47 18.08 14.35 -6.75
N ASP A 48 19.07 15.25 -6.64
CA ASP A 48 20.12 15.20 -5.61
C ASP A 48 19.57 15.34 -4.20
N VAL A 49 18.56 16.20 -3.99
CA VAL A 49 17.85 16.36 -2.72
C VAL A 49 17.05 15.10 -2.40
N LYS A 50 16.27 14.58 -3.34
CA LYS A 50 15.50 13.33 -3.14
C LYS A 50 16.44 12.16 -2.77
N ARG A 51 17.57 12.03 -3.47
CA ARG A 51 18.54 10.94 -3.25
C ARG A 51 19.18 10.95 -1.86
N ALA A 52 19.20 12.07 -1.15
CA ALA A 52 19.65 12.12 0.24
C ALA A 52 18.79 11.24 1.17
N TYR A 53 17.57 10.96 0.77
CA TYR A 53 16.61 10.11 1.51
C TYR A 53 16.61 8.64 1.04
N HIS A 54 17.49 8.26 0.12
CA HIS A 54 17.69 6.87 -0.26
C HIS A 54 18.69 6.18 0.69
N GLN A 55 18.33 5.00 1.16
CA GLN A 55 19.18 4.16 2.02
C GLN A 55 19.64 2.90 1.26
N PRO A 56 20.79 2.90 0.60
CA PRO A 56 21.29 1.73 -0.11
C PRO A 56 21.42 0.50 0.78
N GLY A 57 21.12 -0.68 0.24
CA GLY A 57 21.26 -1.96 0.97
C GLY A 57 20.15 -2.24 2.00
N THR A 58 19.11 -1.40 2.06
CA THR A 58 17.97 -1.62 2.97
C THR A 58 16.75 -2.24 2.30
N GLY A 59 16.85 -2.55 1.00
CA GLY A 59 15.71 -3.03 0.21
C GLY A 59 14.57 -2.02 0.07
N GLY A 60 14.86 -0.71 0.23
CA GLY A 60 13.84 0.34 0.16
C GLY A 60 12.89 0.34 1.35
N ALA A 61 13.29 -0.22 2.51
CA ALA A 61 12.40 -0.41 3.65
C ALA A 61 11.79 0.90 4.21
N ARG A 62 12.48 2.02 4.06
CA ARG A 62 12.06 3.37 4.48
C ARG A 62 12.66 4.42 3.55
N GLY A 63 11.98 5.56 3.43
CA GLY A 63 12.44 6.68 2.61
C GLY A 63 12.26 6.43 1.12
N LEU A 64 13.11 7.05 0.30
CA LEU A 64 13.04 6.99 -1.16
C LEU A 64 13.60 5.68 -1.71
N THR A 65 12.86 5.07 -2.63
CA THR A 65 13.40 4.16 -3.64
C THR A 65 13.41 4.91 -4.97
N PRO A 66 14.62 5.16 -5.54
CA PRO A 66 14.77 5.98 -6.74
C PRO A 66 14.13 5.35 -7.98
N PHE A 67 13.85 6.20 -8.98
CA PHE A 67 13.26 5.78 -10.25
C PHE A 67 14.07 4.65 -10.91
N GLY A 68 13.33 3.64 -11.42
CA GLY A 68 13.93 2.55 -12.19
C GLY A 68 14.85 1.61 -11.40
N THR A 69 14.68 1.51 -10.07
CA THR A 69 15.50 0.61 -9.25
C THR A 69 14.76 -0.66 -8.83
N GLU A 70 13.43 -0.64 -8.76
CA GLU A 70 12.61 -1.82 -8.49
C GLU A 70 12.22 -2.54 -9.78
N ALA A 71 12.18 -3.86 -9.74
CA ALA A 71 11.65 -4.68 -10.81
C ALA A 71 10.79 -5.79 -10.21
N ALA A 72 9.71 -6.18 -10.88
CA ALA A 72 8.96 -7.36 -10.49
C ALA A 72 9.85 -8.61 -10.58
N ARG A 73 9.55 -9.61 -9.76
CA ARG A 73 10.28 -10.89 -9.80
C ARG A 73 10.25 -11.46 -11.23
N ASP A 74 11.40 -11.86 -11.72
CA ASP A 74 11.59 -12.42 -13.08
C ASP A 74 11.30 -11.43 -14.23
N ALA A 75 11.12 -10.13 -13.94
CA ALA A 75 10.97 -9.11 -14.96
C ALA A 75 12.26 -8.87 -15.74
N LYS A 76 12.14 -8.66 -17.06
CA LYS A 76 13.28 -8.34 -17.95
C LYS A 76 13.65 -6.85 -17.94
N ALA A 77 12.79 -6.02 -17.36
CA ALA A 77 12.97 -4.58 -17.27
C ALA A 77 12.55 -4.08 -15.89
N VAL A 78 13.10 -2.93 -15.50
CA VAL A 78 12.71 -2.24 -14.26
C VAL A 78 11.33 -1.59 -14.39
N ASP A 79 10.66 -1.40 -13.28
CA ASP A 79 9.42 -0.63 -13.23
C ASP A 79 9.72 0.87 -13.36
N LEU A 80 8.90 1.55 -14.16
CA LEU A 80 9.06 2.98 -14.45
C LEU A 80 8.38 3.82 -13.36
N LYS A 81 8.86 3.68 -12.14
CA LYS A 81 8.33 4.34 -10.95
C LYS A 81 9.43 4.67 -9.95
N GLU A 82 9.17 5.62 -9.09
CA GLU A 82 9.86 5.84 -7.83
C GLU A 82 8.83 5.82 -6.69
N PHE A 83 9.25 5.65 -5.46
CA PHE A 83 8.29 5.64 -4.35
C PHE A 83 8.93 6.02 -3.02
N TRP A 84 8.07 6.44 -2.09
CA TRP A 84 8.43 6.70 -0.70
C TRP A 84 7.79 5.66 0.21
N HIS A 85 8.56 5.15 1.19
CA HIS A 85 8.07 4.26 2.23
C HIS A 85 8.05 4.92 3.60
N THR A 86 6.89 4.85 4.25
CA THR A 86 6.68 5.16 5.67
C THR A 86 6.21 3.90 6.39
N GLY A 87 6.81 3.57 7.52
CA GLY A 87 6.40 2.42 8.32
C GLY A 87 6.04 2.81 9.75
N ARG A 88 5.68 1.82 10.54
CA ARG A 88 5.33 2.01 11.95
C ARG A 88 6.48 2.57 12.76
N GLU A 89 6.22 3.60 13.56
CA GLU A 89 7.14 4.09 14.58
C GLU A 89 6.97 3.26 15.86
N LEU A 90 8.06 2.74 16.37
CA LEU A 90 8.07 1.94 17.60
C LEU A 90 8.80 2.70 18.71
N PRO A 91 8.38 2.51 19.99
CA PRO A 91 9.09 3.07 21.14
C PRO A 91 10.56 2.66 21.15
N GLU A 92 11.41 3.51 21.76
CA GLU A 92 12.80 3.19 21.95
C GLU A 92 12.97 1.88 22.75
N GLY A 93 13.91 1.03 22.35
CA GLY A 93 14.15 -0.27 22.99
C GLY A 93 13.15 -1.37 22.64
N HIS A 94 12.13 -1.10 21.81
CA HIS A 94 11.19 -2.14 21.41
C HIS A 94 11.88 -3.23 20.60
N ARG A 95 11.60 -4.52 20.93
CA ARG A 95 12.26 -5.70 20.31
C ARG A 95 12.20 -5.73 18.79
N TYR A 96 11.15 -5.19 18.17
CA TYR A 96 10.97 -5.19 16.72
C TYR A 96 11.76 -4.11 15.99
N ARG A 97 12.36 -3.14 16.67
CA ARG A 97 13.23 -2.13 16.04
C ARG A 97 14.47 -2.74 15.37
N THR A 98 14.85 -3.96 15.73
CA THR A 98 15.91 -4.72 15.04
C THR A 98 15.53 -4.98 13.56
N TYR A 99 14.24 -5.13 13.28
CA TYR A 99 13.71 -5.47 11.96
C TYR A 99 13.00 -4.29 11.30
N MET A 100 12.35 -3.42 12.08
CA MET A 100 11.62 -2.25 11.62
C MET A 100 12.49 -1.02 11.83
N ARG A 101 13.01 -0.46 10.72
CA ARG A 101 13.87 0.73 10.76
C ARG A 101 13.03 1.97 11.08
N ASP A 102 13.71 2.99 11.62
CA ASP A 102 13.11 4.30 11.81
C ASP A 102 12.76 4.96 10.46
N ASN A 103 11.69 5.74 10.45
CA ASN A 103 11.32 6.52 9.29
C ASN A 103 12.34 7.64 9.02
N LEU A 104 12.42 8.04 7.76
CA LEU A 104 13.08 9.28 7.35
C LEU A 104 12.02 10.35 7.13
N TRP A 105 12.37 11.59 7.39
CA TRP A 105 11.45 12.72 7.23
C TRP A 105 12.13 13.87 6.52
N PRO A 106 11.68 14.22 5.29
CA PRO A 106 12.22 15.36 4.55
C PRO A 106 12.02 16.68 5.31
N THR A 107 13.09 17.43 5.47
CA THR A 107 13.05 18.76 6.13
C THR A 107 12.57 19.85 5.19
N GLU A 108 12.60 19.61 3.89
CA GLU A 108 12.22 20.53 2.83
C GLU A 108 10.70 20.74 2.76
N ILE A 109 9.92 19.83 3.33
CA ILE A 109 8.45 19.89 3.28
C ILE A 109 7.90 19.92 4.70
N PRO A 110 7.56 21.11 5.18
CA PRO A 110 6.92 21.26 6.49
C PRO A 110 5.60 20.49 6.54
N GLY A 111 5.43 19.61 7.53
CA GLY A 111 4.21 18.81 7.65
C GLY A 111 4.32 17.39 7.11
N PHE A 112 5.29 17.07 6.27
CA PHE A 112 5.45 15.76 5.62
C PHE A 112 5.30 14.58 6.61
N ARG A 113 5.96 14.65 7.78
CA ARG A 113 5.80 13.63 8.81
C ARG A 113 4.35 13.56 9.31
N ALA A 114 3.75 14.69 9.65
CA ALA A 114 2.41 14.71 10.22
C ALA A 114 1.37 14.14 9.24
N HIS A 115 1.44 14.52 7.96
CA HIS A 115 0.49 14.09 6.95
C HIS A 115 0.71 12.62 6.56
N LEU A 116 1.94 12.21 6.25
CA LEU A 116 2.18 10.82 5.83
C LEU A 116 2.02 9.82 6.99
N TYR A 117 2.45 10.19 8.19
CA TYR A 117 2.26 9.30 9.33
C TYR A 117 0.79 9.25 9.77
N GLY A 118 0.07 10.38 9.74
CA GLY A 118 -1.38 10.41 9.95
C GLY A 118 -2.15 9.54 8.94
N MET A 119 -1.77 9.58 7.66
CA MET A 119 -2.31 8.72 6.63
C MET A 119 -1.98 7.23 6.90
N PHE A 120 -0.75 6.92 7.32
CA PHE A 120 -0.35 5.56 7.73
C PHE A 120 -1.25 5.04 8.86
N GLU A 121 -1.44 5.82 9.92
CA GLU A 121 -2.27 5.44 11.06
C GLU A 121 -3.75 5.24 10.69
N ALA A 122 -4.30 6.14 9.87
CA ALA A 122 -5.68 6.06 9.41
C ALA A 122 -5.93 4.78 8.57
N LEU A 123 -5.00 4.45 7.67
CA LEU A 123 -5.09 3.25 6.85
C LEU A 123 -4.80 1.96 7.63
N ASP A 124 -3.89 1.98 8.60
CA ASP A 124 -3.67 0.83 9.50
C ASP A 124 -4.93 0.53 10.32
N ALA A 125 -5.60 1.57 10.83
CA ALA A 125 -6.86 1.42 11.54
C ALA A 125 -8.00 0.91 10.64
N LEU A 126 -8.08 1.38 9.39
CA LEU A 126 -9.04 0.89 8.41
C LEU A 126 -8.74 -0.57 8.03
N GLY A 127 -7.47 -0.92 7.83
CA GLY A 127 -7.03 -2.28 7.55
C GLY A 127 -7.48 -3.28 8.61
N ARG A 128 -7.40 -2.91 9.90
CA ARG A 128 -7.93 -3.75 10.99
C ARG A 128 -9.44 -3.98 10.87
N LYS A 129 -10.22 -2.96 10.49
CA LYS A 129 -11.67 -3.13 10.27
C LYS A 129 -11.96 -4.06 9.09
N ILE A 130 -11.20 -3.96 8.01
CA ILE A 130 -11.31 -4.85 6.84
C ILE A 130 -10.93 -6.28 7.24
N LEU A 131 -9.86 -6.48 8.00
CA LEU A 131 -9.48 -7.81 8.50
C LEU A 131 -10.54 -8.44 9.39
N ARG A 132 -11.27 -7.64 10.19
CA ARG A 132 -12.44 -8.14 10.95
C ARG A 132 -13.56 -8.60 10.04
N ALA A 133 -13.85 -7.86 8.96
CA ALA A 133 -14.85 -8.28 7.98
C ALA A 133 -14.42 -9.57 7.25
N ILE A 134 -13.14 -9.68 6.91
CA ILE A 134 -12.57 -10.89 6.32
C ILE A 134 -12.68 -12.08 7.29
N ALA A 135 -12.29 -11.92 8.56
CA ALA A 135 -12.40 -12.97 9.55
C ALA A 135 -13.83 -13.50 9.64
N ARG A 136 -14.80 -12.58 9.67
CA ARG A 136 -16.24 -12.92 9.72
C ARG A 136 -16.70 -13.66 8.47
N SER A 137 -16.27 -13.26 7.28
CA SER A 137 -16.68 -13.88 6.00
C SER A 137 -16.20 -15.32 5.84
N ILE A 138 -15.21 -15.75 6.64
CA ILE A 138 -14.67 -17.12 6.64
C ILE A 138 -14.93 -17.85 7.97
N ASP A 139 -15.97 -17.43 8.71
CA ASP A 139 -16.41 -18.04 9.98
C ASP A 139 -15.36 -18.06 11.09
N LEU A 140 -14.43 -17.10 11.09
CA LEU A 140 -13.52 -16.85 12.21
C LEU A 140 -14.10 -15.78 13.14
N GLY A 141 -13.64 -15.74 14.37
CA GLY A 141 -14.01 -14.67 15.29
C GLY A 141 -13.54 -13.30 14.80
N ASP A 142 -14.31 -12.24 15.03
CA ASP A 142 -14.01 -10.88 14.59
C ASP A 142 -12.60 -10.42 14.96
N ASP A 143 -12.09 -10.85 16.10
CA ASP A 143 -10.78 -10.45 16.62
C ASP A 143 -9.63 -11.41 16.21
N PHE A 144 -9.91 -12.34 15.28
CA PHE A 144 -8.95 -13.38 14.87
C PHE A 144 -7.60 -12.81 14.41
N PHE A 145 -7.61 -11.65 13.76
CA PHE A 145 -6.37 -11.03 13.25
C PHE A 145 -5.75 -10.03 14.22
N GLU A 146 -6.40 -9.63 15.32
CA GLU A 146 -5.95 -8.53 16.17
C GLU A 146 -4.54 -8.76 16.76
N ASP A 147 -4.29 -9.94 17.34
CA ASP A 147 -2.99 -10.32 17.89
C ASP A 147 -1.91 -10.52 16.81
N LYS A 148 -2.32 -10.81 15.58
CA LYS A 148 -1.44 -11.09 14.44
C LYS A 148 -0.96 -9.82 13.75
N VAL A 149 -1.76 -8.75 13.79
CA VAL A 149 -1.41 -7.44 13.22
C VAL A 149 -0.93 -6.44 14.27
N ASP A 150 -0.96 -6.81 15.54
CA ASP A 150 -0.51 -5.92 16.60
C ASP A 150 0.98 -5.57 16.44
N LEU A 151 1.26 -4.26 16.34
CA LEU A 151 2.58 -3.72 16.02
C LEU A 151 3.22 -4.34 14.76
N GLY A 152 2.39 -4.79 13.82
CA GLY A 152 2.85 -5.38 12.55
C GLY A 152 3.69 -4.39 11.71
N ASN A 153 4.54 -4.93 10.84
CA ASN A 153 5.41 -4.14 9.95
C ASN A 153 4.65 -3.63 8.71
N SER A 154 3.49 -2.99 8.94
CA SER A 154 2.74 -2.32 7.87
C SER A 154 3.57 -1.20 7.25
N VAL A 155 3.38 -0.95 5.96
CA VAL A 155 4.10 0.07 5.20
C VAL A 155 3.12 0.86 4.35
N LEU A 156 3.15 2.19 4.49
CA LEU A 156 2.56 3.12 3.52
C LEU A 156 3.56 3.35 2.39
N ARG A 157 3.15 3.04 1.15
CA ARG A 157 3.93 3.28 -0.06
C ARG A 157 3.24 4.35 -0.89
N MET A 158 3.89 5.51 -1.05
CA MET A 158 3.48 6.56 -1.98
C MET A 158 4.22 6.34 -3.29
N LEU A 159 3.49 5.99 -4.35
CA LEU A 159 4.03 5.67 -5.67
C LEU A 159 3.95 6.90 -6.58
N HIS A 160 5.04 7.21 -7.26
CA HIS A 160 5.10 8.24 -8.29
C HIS A 160 5.47 7.62 -9.64
N TYR A 161 4.64 7.85 -10.63
CA TYR A 161 4.83 7.43 -12.01
C TYR A 161 5.05 8.66 -12.90
N PRO A 162 6.30 9.14 -13.03
CA PRO A 162 6.57 10.32 -13.85
C PRO A 162 6.21 10.07 -15.32
N PRO A 163 5.95 11.13 -16.10
CA PRO A 163 5.80 11.00 -17.55
C PRO A 163 7.05 10.36 -18.16
N VAL A 164 6.85 9.34 -18.97
CA VAL A 164 7.92 8.65 -19.69
C VAL A 164 7.66 8.71 -21.19
N PRO A 165 8.71 8.69 -22.06
CA PRO A 165 8.53 8.57 -23.49
C PRO A 165 7.69 7.34 -23.86
N ALA A 166 6.93 7.44 -24.95
CA ALA A 166 6.05 6.33 -25.37
C ALA A 166 6.83 5.06 -25.77
N ASP A 167 8.09 5.19 -26.12
CA ASP A 167 9.03 4.13 -26.47
C ASP A 167 9.97 3.72 -25.33
N ALA A 168 9.72 4.23 -24.12
CA ALA A 168 10.52 3.86 -22.96
C ALA A 168 10.45 2.33 -22.73
N PRO A 169 11.62 1.67 -22.55
CA PRO A 169 11.64 0.24 -22.27
C PRO A 169 11.10 -0.02 -20.85
N GLY A 170 10.11 -0.87 -20.72
CA GLY A 170 9.53 -1.26 -19.44
C GLY A 170 8.03 -0.99 -19.34
N VAL A 171 7.50 -1.19 -18.15
CA VAL A 171 6.10 -0.94 -17.80
C VAL A 171 6.06 -0.10 -16.53
N ARG A 172 4.94 0.59 -16.27
CA ARG A 172 4.78 1.36 -15.02
C ARG A 172 4.91 0.47 -13.78
N ALA A 173 4.26 -0.68 -13.80
CA ALA A 173 4.41 -1.73 -12.79
C ALA A 173 4.22 -3.09 -13.44
N GLY A 174 5.18 -3.99 -13.29
CA GLY A 174 5.06 -5.38 -13.74
C GLY A 174 4.01 -6.15 -12.95
N ALA A 175 3.44 -7.17 -13.57
CA ALA A 175 2.55 -8.10 -12.86
C ALA A 175 3.28 -8.75 -11.68
N HIS A 176 2.67 -8.75 -10.50
CA HIS A 176 3.24 -9.30 -9.27
C HIS A 176 2.14 -9.71 -8.30
N GLU A 177 2.49 -10.55 -7.37
CA GLU A 177 1.71 -10.90 -6.20
C GLU A 177 2.24 -10.12 -4.99
N ASP A 178 1.34 -9.67 -4.11
CA ASP A 178 1.74 -8.99 -2.88
C ASP A 178 2.05 -10.00 -1.78
N ILE A 179 3.25 -9.96 -1.22
CA ILE A 179 3.68 -10.82 -0.10
C ILE A 179 3.23 -10.27 1.26
N ASN A 180 1.96 -9.94 1.40
CA ASN A 180 1.38 -9.39 2.63
C ASN A 180 0.05 -10.09 2.94
N VAL A 181 -0.69 -9.63 3.94
CA VAL A 181 -2.04 -10.15 4.23
C VAL A 181 -3.07 -9.48 3.33
N ILE A 182 -3.07 -8.15 3.34
CA ILE A 182 -3.92 -7.32 2.49
C ILE A 182 -3.17 -6.09 2.01
N THR A 183 -3.54 -5.61 0.83
CA THR A 183 -3.14 -4.29 0.32
C THR A 183 -4.37 -3.39 0.28
N LEU A 184 -4.22 -2.16 0.75
CA LEU A 184 -5.18 -1.09 0.63
C LEU A 184 -4.67 -0.08 -0.39
N LEU A 185 -5.37 0.10 -1.50
CA LEU A 185 -4.94 0.93 -2.60
C LEU A 185 -5.91 2.10 -2.80
N LEU A 186 -5.40 3.32 -2.62
CA LEU A 186 -6.09 4.58 -2.95
C LEU A 186 -5.51 5.18 -4.23
N GLY A 187 -6.33 5.99 -4.92
CA GLY A 187 -5.89 6.71 -6.12
C GLY A 187 -5.77 5.86 -7.37
N ALA A 188 -6.42 4.70 -7.43
CA ALA A 188 -6.47 3.86 -8.64
C ALA A 188 -7.51 4.36 -9.67
N GLU A 189 -7.76 5.66 -9.71
CA GLU A 189 -8.77 6.29 -10.57
C GLU A 189 -8.33 6.39 -12.03
N GLU A 190 -7.01 6.39 -12.28
CA GLU A 190 -6.48 6.33 -13.63
C GLU A 190 -6.59 4.91 -14.20
N ALA A 191 -6.91 4.83 -15.48
CA ALA A 191 -6.98 3.55 -16.19
C ALA A 191 -5.63 2.82 -16.20
N GLY A 192 -5.66 1.49 -16.06
CA GLY A 192 -4.47 0.65 -16.18
C GLY A 192 -4.27 -0.36 -15.06
N LEU A 193 -5.03 -0.26 -13.96
CA LEU A 193 -5.04 -1.32 -12.95
C LEU A 193 -5.73 -2.56 -13.52
N GLN A 194 -5.04 -3.68 -13.48
CA GLN A 194 -5.56 -4.97 -13.93
C GLN A 194 -5.33 -6.03 -12.86
N LEU A 195 -6.27 -6.95 -12.73
CA LEU A 195 -6.10 -8.18 -11.98
C LEU A 195 -6.16 -9.39 -12.92
N LYS A 196 -5.56 -10.47 -12.51
CA LYS A 196 -5.70 -11.76 -13.17
C LYS A 196 -6.64 -12.62 -12.34
N ASP A 197 -7.74 -13.06 -12.95
CA ASP A 197 -8.72 -13.89 -12.25
C ASP A 197 -8.28 -15.35 -12.13
N ALA A 198 -9.13 -16.19 -11.48
CA ALA A 198 -8.86 -17.60 -11.28
C ALA A 198 -8.79 -18.42 -12.61
N ASP A 199 -9.42 -17.92 -13.67
CA ASP A 199 -9.39 -18.53 -15.01
C ASP A 199 -8.15 -18.08 -15.82
N GLY A 200 -7.37 -17.15 -15.28
CA GLY A 200 -6.15 -16.63 -15.89
C GLY A 200 -6.37 -15.44 -16.82
N GLU A 201 -7.58 -14.88 -16.87
CA GLU A 201 -7.94 -13.75 -17.70
C GLU A 201 -7.62 -12.41 -17.02
N TRP A 202 -7.16 -11.43 -17.81
CA TRP A 202 -6.87 -10.10 -17.30
C TRP A 202 -8.12 -9.22 -17.31
N LEU A 203 -8.51 -8.77 -16.12
CA LEU A 203 -9.65 -7.89 -15.90
C LEU A 203 -9.17 -6.47 -15.53
N GLY A 204 -9.63 -5.46 -16.25
CA GLY A 204 -9.42 -4.06 -15.88
C GLY A 204 -10.27 -3.68 -14.67
N ILE A 205 -9.69 -2.99 -13.71
CA ILE A 205 -10.39 -2.43 -12.56
C ILE A 205 -10.49 -0.92 -12.76
N ALA A 206 -11.71 -0.39 -12.68
CA ALA A 206 -12.00 1.04 -12.71
C ALA A 206 -12.87 1.39 -11.49
N PRO A 207 -12.26 1.59 -10.31
CA PRO A 207 -13.02 1.90 -9.11
C PRO A 207 -13.69 3.29 -9.25
N PRO A 208 -14.82 3.52 -8.59
CA PRO A 208 -15.37 4.87 -8.47
C PRO A 208 -14.36 5.84 -7.85
N PRO A 209 -14.43 7.14 -8.17
CA PRO A 209 -13.58 8.14 -7.54
C PRO A 209 -13.62 8.06 -6.01
N GLY A 210 -12.47 8.12 -5.38
CA GLY A 210 -12.32 8.03 -3.93
C GLY A 210 -12.56 6.64 -3.34
N ALA A 211 -12.84 5.61 -4.13
CA ALA A 211 -12.97 4.25 -3.61
C ALA A 211 -11.60 3.61 -3.33
N LEU A 212 -11.58 2.73 -2.34
CA LEU A 212 -10.43 1.93 -1.96
C LEU A 212 -10.49 0.58 -2.67
N VAL A 213 -9.43 0.19 -3.36
CA VAL A 213 -9.25 -1.18 -3.84
C VAL A 213 -8.50 -1.98 -2.78
N VAL A 214 -9.02 -3.14 -2.43
CA VAL A 214 -8.40 -4.04 -1.45
C VAL A 214 -8.09 -5.36 -2.14
N ASN A 215 -6.86 -5.84 -1.99
CA ASN A 215 -6.52 -7.20 -2.42
C ASN A 215 -5.93 -8.00 -1.26
N ILE A 216 -6.16 -9.31 -1.30
CA ILE A 216 -5.48 -10.27 -0.44
C ILE A 216 -4.09 -10.56 -1.01
N GLY A 217 -3.12 -10.78 -0.13
CA GLY A 217 -1.76 -11.16 -0.50
C GLY A 217 -1.45 -12.60 -0.09
N ASP A 218 -0.28 -13.10 -0.53
CA ASP A 218 0.14 -14.49 -0.33
C ASP A 218 0.22 -14.91 1.14
N CYS A 219 0.56 -13.99 2.04
CA CYS A 219 0.63 -14.29 3.48
C CYS A 219 -0.74 -14.62 4.09
N PHE A 220 -1.84 -14.26 3.45
CA PHE A 220 -3.17 -14.69 3.87
C PHE A 220 -3.31 -16.22 3.77
N ILE A 221 -2.65 -16.85 2.82
CA ILE A 221 -2.66 -18.29 2.58
C ILE A 221 -1.79 -19.04 3.60
N PHE A 222 -0.72 -18.44 4.13
CA PHE A 222 0.32 -19.13 4.91
C PHE A 222 0.48 -18.74 6.39
N TYR A 223 -0.42 -18.03 7.02
CA TYR A 223 -0.51 -17.75 8.47
C TYR A 223 0.73 -17.19 9.23
N ASN A 224 1.87 -16.95 8.62
CA ASN A 224 3.12 -16.75 9.38
C ASN A 224 3.80 -15.38 9.29
N SER A 225 3.32 -14.43 8.51
CA SER A 225 3.91 -13.08 8.46
C SER A 225 2.90 -12.06 7.95
N ILE A 226 2.44 -11.18 8.81
CA ILE A 226 1.37 -10.25 8.52
C ILE A 226 1.95 -8.89 8.18
N PHE A 227 1.86 -8.50 6.90
CA PHE A 227 2.16 -7.16 6.42
C PHE A 227 0.91 -6.57 5.75
N VAL A 228 0.57 -5.35 6.12
CA VAL A 228 -0.39 -4.54 5.36
C VAL A 228 0.42 -3.59 4.50
N THR A 229 0.26 -3.67 3.20
CA THR A 229 0.86 -2.70 2.27
C THR A 229 -0.21 -1.71 1.84
N ILE A 230 0.10 -0.45 1.94
CA ILE A 230 -0.78 0.65 1.58
C ILE A 230 -0.12 1.37 0.41
N LYS A 231 -0.81 1.45 -0.73
CA LYS A 231 -0.31 2.08 -1.94
C LYS A 231 -1.14 3.31 -2.26
N GLY A 232 -0.51 4.46 -2.48
CA GLY A 232 -1.12 5.63 -3.08
C GLY A 232 -0.47 5.90 -4.43
N TYR A 233 -1.26 6.10 -5.47
CA TYR A 233 -0.76 6.53 -6.78
C TYR A 233 -0.77 8.05 -6.88
N LEU A 234 0.30 8.63 -7.44
CA LEU A 234 0.45 10.05 -7.72
C LEU A 234 0.67 10.25 -9.22
#